data_9384592ea19632b120b05bf1e97558a6
#
_entry.id   9384592ea19632b120b05bf1e97558a6
#
_cell.length_a   1.000
_cell.length_b   1.000
_cell.length_c   1.000
_cell.angle_alpha   90.00
_cell.angle_beta   90.00
_cell.angle_gamma   90.00
#
_symmetry.space_group_name_H-M   'P 1'
#
loop_
_entity.id
_entity.type
_entity.pdbx_description
1 polymer ?
#
loop_
_entity_poly.entity_id
_entity_poly.type
_entity_poly.pdbx_seq_one_letter_code
_entity_poly.pdbx_strand_id
1 'polypeptide(L)'
;MKSKKKIFSVFAGLLVWGIASSCGAAAYYATIEQPSSASELIKSGTEFNVKPIDFAAISPKDLGYNSAEEWKTDSKPVPQAFADAFPVLLKEANIDNKKVKIISPDERVSKGIVVDVAVKSIILKWNAFAAQPDEFLCNVTFADAATSQKLFSAIINVNSRSGNPYAQAWGMSFSNRLQQAAYNIAWVLTKIIAQGKIDPAVY
;
A
#
# COMPACT_ATOMS: atom_id res chain seq x y z
N MET A 1 -45.87 -37.10 29.97
CA MET A 1 -45.59 -36.37 28.72
C MET A 1 -45.04 -35.00 29.06
N LYS A 2 -43.70 -34.84 29.06
CA LYS A 2 -43.04 -33.55 29.37
C LYS A 2 -41.98 -33.26 28.31
N SER A 3 -42.14 -32.10 27.68
CA SER A 3 -41.09 -31.21 27.21
C SER A 3 -40.03 -31.71 26.20
N LYS A 4 -40.31 -31.47 24.90
CA LYS A 4 -39.30 -31.39 23.83
C LYS A 4 -39.54 -30.12 23.00
N LYS A 5 -39.33 -28.92 23.58
CA LYS A 5 -39.41 -27.66 22.84
C LYS A 5 -38.51 -26.63 23.48
N LYS A 6 -37.18 -26.81 23.50
CA LYS A 6 -36.21 -25.72 23.89
C LYS A 6 -34.81 -25.91 23.33
N ILE A 7 -34.58 -26.59 22.20
CA ILE A 7 -33.24 -26.76 21.65
C ILE A 7 -33.07 -26.07 20.29
N PHE A 8 -34.12 -25.52 19.69
CA PHE A 8 -34.04 -24.97 18.32
C PHE A 8 -33.75 -23.48 18.26
N SER A 9 -33.65 -22.76 19.39
CA SER A 9 -33.50 -21.31 19.37
C SER A 9 -32.07 -20.80 19.57
N VAL A 10 -31.09 -21.67 19.88
CA VAL A 10 -29.70 -21.25 20.13
C VAL A 10 -28.82 -21.35 18.86
N PHE A 11 -29.21 -22.18 17.90
CA PHE A 11 -28.42 -22.35 16.67
C PHE A 11 -28.68 -21.27 15.60
N ALA A 12 -29.80 -20.57 15.63
CA ALA A 12 -30.12 -19.53 14.69
C ALA A 12 -29.37 -18.19 14.96
N GLY A 13 -28.97 -17.97 16.22
CA GLY A 13 -28.25 -16.76 16.60
C GLY A 13 -26.75 -16.76 16.27
N LEU A 14 -26.15 -17.93 16.11
CA LEU A 14 -24.71 -18.06 15.80
C LEU A 14 -24.39 -18.00 14.31
N LEU A 15 -25.38 -18.23 13.44
CA LEU A 15 -25.20 -18.16 11.98
C LEU A 15 -25.31 -16.74 11.41
N VAL A 16 -25.92 -15.80 12.14
CA VAL A 16 -26.06 -14.41 11.70
C VAL A 16 -24.82 -13.57 12.04
N TRP A 17 -24.02 -13.98 13.02
CA TRP A 17 -22.77 -13.29 13.39
C TRP A 17 -21.58 -13.67 12.50
N GLY A 18 -21.66 -14.76 11.77
CA GLY A 18 -20.59 -15.21 10.87
C GLY A 18 -20.55 -14.51 9.51
N ILE A 19 -21.63 -13.83 9.10
CA ILE A 19 -21.73 -13.22 7.75
C ILE A 19 -21.44 -11.72 7.78
N ALA A 20 -21.49 -11.08 8.94
CA ALA A 20 -21.19 -9.64 9.06
C ALA A 20 -19.69 -9.32 9.12
N SER A 21 -18.83 -10.33 9.20
CA SER A 21 -17.36 -10.12 9.31
C SER A 21 -16.60 -10.20 7.98
N SER A 22 -17.27 -10.36 6.86
CA SER A 22 -16.58 -10.51 5.55
C SER A 22 -16.68 -9.30 4.62
N CYS A 23 -17.21 -8.17 5.09
CA CYS A 23 -16.88 -6.87 4.48
C CYS A 23 -15.54 -6.39 5.02
N GLY A 24 -14.51 -7.24 4.92
CA GLY A 24 -13.17 -6.91 5.36
C GLY A 24 -12.66 -5.73 4.58
N ALA A 25 -12.39 -4.63 5.28
CA ALA A 25 -11.50 -3.61 4.77
C ALA A 25 -10.24 -4.34 4.26
N ALA A 26 -9.76 -3.94 3.10
CA ALA A 26 -8.58 -4.57 2.54
C ALA A 26 -7.40 -4.36 3.49
N ALA A 27 -6.89 -5.47 4.00
CA ALA A 27 -5.76 -5.44 4.92
C ALA A 27 -4.45 -5.29 4.14
N TYR A 28 -3.49 -4.57 4.73
CA TYR A 28 -2.11 -4.66 4.29
C TYR A 28 -1.47 -5.88 4.93
N TYR A 29 -0.70 -6.63 4.15
CA TYR A 29 0.19 -7.64 4.67
C TYR A 29 1.59 -7.10 4.66
N ALA A 30 2.34 -7.30 5.73
CA ALA A 30 3.74 -6.93 5.76
C ALA A 30 4.56 -8.02 6.45
N THR A 31 5.63 -8.46 5.80
CA THR A 31 6.72 -9.19 6.44
C THR A 31 7.81 -8.18 6.75
N ILE A 32 8.11 -7.99 8.03
CA ILE A 32 9.08 -6.98 8.48
C ILE A 32 10.40 -7.67 8.77
N GLU A 33 11.44 -7.19 8.10
CA GLU A 33 12.82 -7.56 8.34
C GLU A 33 13.61 -6.32 8.74
N GLN A 34 13.63 -6.00 10.04
CA GLN A 34 14.38 -4.84 10.53
C GLN A 34 15.08 -5.11 11.85
N PRO A 35 16.27 -4.54 12.08
CA PRO A 35 16.86 -4.44 13.42
C PRO A 35 16.00 -3.54 14.31
N SER A 36 15.86 -3.87 15.59
CA SER A 36 15.05 -3.08 16.53
C SER A 36 15.50 -1.62 16.68
N SER A 37 16.81 -1.37 16.52
CA SER A 37 17.39 -0.02 16.54
C SER A 37 17.04 0.85 15.34
N ALA A 38 16.71 0.25 14.20
CA ALA A 38 16.41 1.01 12.99
C ALA A 38 15.06 1.73 13.05
N SER A 39 14.12 1.21 13.81
CA SER A 39 12.80 1.82 14.05
C SER A 39 12.95 3.25 14.59
N GLU A 40 13.81 3.47 15.57
CA GLU A 40 14.04 4.79 16.16
C GLU A 40 14.74 5.73 15.17
N LEU A 41 15.66 5.24 14.34
CA LEU A 41 16.32 6.04 13.31
C LEU A 41 15.33 6.55 12.26
N ILE A 42 14.37 5.72 11.84
CA ILE A 42 13.32 6.14 10.92
C ILE A 42 12.39 7.13 11.60
N LYS A 43 11.95 6.84 12.82
CA LYS A 43 11.03 7.70 13.57
C LYS A 43 11.63 9.07 13.88
N SER A 44 12.91 9.16 14.21
CA SER A 44 13.63 10.41 14.46
C SER A 44 14.09 11.13 13.18
N GLY A 45 14.11 10.42 12.04
CA GLY A 45 14.48 11.00 10.75
C GLY A 45 13.60 12.19 10.36
N THR A 46 14.21 13.22 9.81
CA THR A 46 13.52 14.44 9.38
C THR A 46 13.50 14.63 7.87
N GLU A 47 14.37 13.92 7.13
CA GLU A 47 14.51 14.03 5.68
C GLU A 47 14.44 12.65 5.04
N PHE A 48 13.49 12.47 4.12
CA PHE A 48 13.25 11.23 3.39
C PHE A 48 13.31 11.49 1.89
N ASN A 49 14.20 10.79 1.23
CA ASN A 49 14.43 10.87 -0.21
C ASN A 49 13.79 9.65 -0.85
N VAL A 50 12.59 9.82 -1.37
CA VAL A 50 11.75 8.73 -1.88
C VAL A 50 11.95 8.60 -3.38
N LYS A 51 12.34 7.43 -3.86
CA LYS A 51 12.41 7.15 -5.30
C LYS A 51 11.02 6.88 -5.87
N PRO A 52 10.81 7.12 -7.17
CA PRO A 52 9.58 6.69 -7.84
C PRO A 52 9.35 5.20 -7.66
N ILE A 53 8.08 4.80 -7.69
CA ILE A 53 7.73 3.38 -7.64
C ILE A 53 8.35 2.65 -8.84
N ASP A 54 9.12 1.61 -8.57
CA ASP A 54 9.76 0.78 -9.59
C ASP A 54 8.83 -0.37 -10.01
N PHE A 55 8.53 -0.44 -11.30
CA PHE A 55 7.75 -1.50 -11.95
C PHE A 55 8.59 -2.40 -12.85
N ALA A 56 9.92 -2.37 -12.76
CA ALA A 56 10.79 -3.13 -13.66
C ALA A 56 10.55 -4.67 -13.61
N ALA A 57 10.02 -5.19 -12.51
CA ALA A 57 9.67 -6.61 -12.39
C ALA A 57 8.31 -6.96 -13.03
N ILE A 58 7.53 -5.97 -13.48
CA ILE A 58 6.20 -6.19 -14.03
C ILE A 58 6.28 -6.42 -15.53
N SER A 59 5.76 -7.56 -15.98
CA SER A 59 5.55 -7.85 -17.39
C SER A 59 4.19 -7.28 -17.83
N PRO A 60 4.16 -6.28 -18.74
CA PRO A 60 2.90 -5.76 -19.26
C PRO A 60 2.03 -6.84 -19.91
N LYS A 61 2.66 -7.82 -20.55
CA LYS A 61 1.95 -8.93 -21.20
C LYS A 61 1.16 -9.78 -20.19
N ASP A 62 1.71 -9.98 -19.00
CA ASP A 62 1.05 -10.77 -17.96
C ASP A 62 -0.16 -10.04 -17.36
N LEU A 63 -0.23 -8.72 -17.56
CA LEU A 63 -1.37 -7.88 -17.20
C LEU A 63 -2.39 -7.74 -18.35
N GLY A 64 -2.18 -8.44 -19.47
CA GLY A 64 -3.08 -8.41 -20.62
C GLY A 64 -2.86 -7.26 -21.61
N TYR A 65 -1.74 -6.53 -21.50
CA TYR A 65 -1.40 -5.49 -22.48
C TYR A 65 -0.86 -6.10 -23.77
N ASN A 66 -1.28 -5.53 -24.90
CA ASN A 66 -0.80 -5.95 -26.20
C ASN A 66 0.56 -5.32 -26.55
N SER A 67 0.90 -4.19 -25.92
CA SER A 67 2.15 -3.48 -26.17
C SER A 67 2.71 -2.80 -24.92
N ALA A 68 4.01 -2.53 -24.94
CA ALA A 68 4.65 -1.74 -23.89
C ALA A 68 4.17 -0.28 -23.86
N GLU A 69 3.73 0.25 -25.00
CA GLU A 69 3.23 1.64 -25.10
C GLU A 69 1.87 1.80 -24.40
N GLU A 70 0.99 0.81 -24.47
CA GLU A 70 -0.27 0.82 -23.71
C GLU A 70 0.02 0.86 -22.20
N TRP A 71 0.91 -0.01 -21.71
CA TRP A 71 1.36 0.01 -20.31
C TRP A 71 1.95 1.37 -19.90
N LYS A 72 2.83 1.92 -20.75
CA LYS A 72 3.47 3.21 -20.49
C LYS A 72 2.45 4.35 -20.43
N THR A 73 1.40 4.27 -21.24
CA THR A 73 0.29 5.25 -21.21
C THR A 73 -0.46 5.19 -19.89
N ASP A 74 -0.84 3.98 -19.44
CA ASP A 74 -1.59 3.80 -18.19
C ASP A 74 -0.77 4.08 -16.93
N SER A 75 0.53 3.77 -16.97
CA SER A 75 1.43 4.01 -15.82
C SER A 75 1.98 5.44 -15.75
N LYS A 76 1.85 6.24 -16.83
CA LYS A 76 2.38 7.61 -16.91
C LYS A 76 1.98 8.53 -15.76
N PRO A 77 0.73 8.55 -15.25
CA PRO A 77 0.33 9.44 -14.17
C PRO A 77 0.76 8.97 -12.78
N VAL A 78 1.27 7.74 -12.63
CA VAL A 78 1.60 7.13 -11.33
C VAL A 78 2.65 7.92 -10.55
N PRO A 79 3.79 8.36 -11.13
CA PRO A 79 4.80 9.12 -10.38
C PRO A 79 4.24 10.41 -9.79
N GLN A 80 3.38 11.11 -10.53
CA GLN A 80 2.77 12.35 -10.04
C GLN A 80 1.77 12.06 -8.92
N ALA A 81 0.88 11.09 -9.10
CA ALA A 81 -0.08 10.69 -8.06
C ALA A 81 0.61 10.25 -6.76
N PHE A 82 1.74 9.54 -6.89
CA PHE A 82 2.57 9.13 -5.77
C PHE A 82 3.20 10.34 -5.04
N ALA A 83 3.75 11.29 -5.79
CA ALA A 83 4.36 12.48 -5.22
C ALA A 83 3.35 13.39 -4.51
N ASP A 84 2.20 13.61 -5.15
CA ASP A 84 1.14 14.51 -4.65
C ASP A 84 0.46 13.98 -3.38
N ALA A 85 0.57 12.68 -3.11
CA ALA A 85 0.00 12.09 -1.90
C ALA A 85 0.72 12.54 -0.61
N PHE A 86 2.05 12.70 -0.63
CA PHE A 86 2.83 12.94 0.59
C PHE A 86 2.46 14.20 1.36
N PRO A 87 2.30 15.39 0.74
CA PRO A 87 1.95 16.61 1.49
C PRO A 87 0.65 16.47 2.28
N VAL A 88 -0.35 15.80 1.70
CA VAL A 88 -1.64 15.55 2.35
C VAL A 88 -1.48 14.55 3.49
N LEU A 89 -0.84 13.43 3.22
CA LEU A 89 -0.68 12.32 4.17
C LEU A 89 0.20 12.70 5.37
N LEU A 90 1.26 13.47 5.16
CA LEU A 90 2.12 13.97 6.25
C LEU A 90 1.34 14.88 7.19
N LYS A 91 0.50 15.75 6.64
CA LYS A 91 -0.38 16.64 7.41
C LYS A 91 -1.43 15.84 8.19
N GLU A 92 -2.09 14.86 7.56
CA GLU A 92 -3.06 14.00 8.22
C GLU A 92 -2.44 13.16 9.34
N ALA A 93 -1.17 12.77 9.18
CA ALA A 93 -0.43 12.04 10.21
C ALA A 93 0.17 12.94 11.32
N ASN A 94 -0.01 14.26 11.25
CA ASN A 94 0.61 15.25 12.14
C ASN A 94 2.14 15.14 12.24
N ILE A 95 2.80 14.92 11.09
CA ILE A 95 4.25 14.83 10.95
C ILE A 95 4.76 15.77 9.85
N ASP A 96 4.16 16.91 9.71
CA ASP A 96 4.50 17.96 8.74
C ASP A 96 5.89 18.60 8.97
N ASN A 97 6.49 18.33 10.13
CA ASN A 97 7.89 18.64 10.40
C ASN A 97 8.89 17.74 9.64
N LYS A 98 8.43 16.63 9.06
CA LYS A 98 9.24 15.73 8.22
C LYS A 98 9.19 16.17 6.76
N LYS A 99 10.36 16.12 6.11
CA LYS A 99 10.49 16.49 4.70
C LYS A 99 10.56 15.23 3.85
N VAL A 100 9.63 15.09 2.92
CA VAL A 100 9.68 14.05 1.88
C VAL A 100 9.99 14.72 0.55
N LYS A 101 11.08 14.29 -0.08
CA LYS A 101 11.50 14.72 -1.42
C LYS A 101 11.42 13.53 -2.36
N ILE A 102 10.75 13.68 -3.49
CA ILE A 102 10.84 12.69 -4.57
C ILE A 102 12.14 12.97 -5.34
N ILE A 103 12.98 11.96 -5.47
CA ILE A 103 14.27 12.03 -6.15
C ILE A 103 14.23 11.23 -7.45
N SER A 104 15.16 11.49 -8.37
CA SER A 104 15.32 10.64 -9.56
C SER A 104 15.81 9.24 -9.18
N PRO A 105 15.50 8.19 -9.96
CA PRO A 105 15.92 6.82 -9.65
C PRO A 105 17.42 6.67 -9.41
N ASP A 106 18.24 7.40 -10.20
CA ASP A 106 19.70 7.38 -10.16
C ASP A 106 20.31 8.50 -9.31
N GLU A 107 19.48 9.33 -8.68
CA GLU A 107 19.97 10.44 -7.84
C GLU A 107 20.68 9.88 -6.59
N ARG A 108 21.93 10.28 -6.40
CA ARG A 108 22.70 9.95 -5.21
C ARG A 108 22.54 11.07 -4.20
N VAL A 109 22.04 10.73 -3.04
CA VAL A 109 21.92 11.63 -1.89
C VAL A 109 22.86 11.19 -0.78
N SER A 110 23.42 12.14 -0.06
CA SER A 110 24.41 11.88 1.02
C SER A 110 23.83 12.12 2.42
N LYS A 111 22.57 12.53 2.52
CA LYS A 111 21.92 12.83 3.81
C LYS A 111 20.49 12.32 3.82
N GLY A 112 19.99 12.04 5.02
CA GLY A 112 18.63 11.58 5.25
C GLY A 112 18.45 10.09 5.01
N ILE A 113 17.25 9.68 4.79
CA ILE A 113 16.85 8.28 4.58
C ILE A 113 16.38 8.13 3.14
N VAL A 114 16.96 7.18 2.41
CA VAL A 114 16.50 6.81 1.07
C VAL A 114 15.40 5.76 1.20
N VAL A 115 14.32 5.96 0.47
CA VAL A 115 13.18 5.03 0.43
C VAL A 115 13.00 4.52 -0.98
N ASP A 116 13.06 3.20 -1.14
CA ASP A 116 12.82 2.49 -2.39
C ASP A 116 11.55 1.65 -2.28
N VAL A 117 10.76 1.66 -3.35
CA VAL A 117 9.57 0.81 -3.50
C VAL A 117 9.64 0.09 -4.84
N ALA A 118 9.68 -1.24 -4.82
CA ALA A 118 9.65 -2.07 -6.02
C ALA A 118 8.41 -2.96 -6.03
N VAL A 119 7.56 -2.82 -7.04
CA VAL A 119 6.42 -3.70 -7.26
C VAL A 119 6.91 -5.03 -7.81
N LYS A 120 6.61 -6.13 -7.12
CA LYS A 120 7.02 -7.49 -7.48
C LYS A 120 5.97 -8.22 -8.31
N SER A 121 4.70 -7.98 -8.01
CA SER A 121 3.58 -8.52 -8.78
C SER A 121 2.35 -7.65 -8.64
N ILE A 122 1.48 -7.73 -9.64
CA ILE A 122 0.15 -7.13 -9.65
C ILE A 122 -0.85 -8.25 -9.91
N ILE A 123 -1.84 -8.39 -9.04
CA ILE A 123 -2.92 -9.35 -9.20
C ILE A 123 -4.18 -8.57 -9.54
N LEU A 124 -4.64 -8.71 -10.77
CA LEU A 124 -5.86 -8.08 -11.27
C LEU A 124 -7.06 -8.84 -10.75
N LYS A 125 -7.78 -8.26 -9.80
CA LYS A 125 -8.99 -8.84 -9.20
C LYS A 125 -10.23 -8.02 -9.50
N TRP A 126 -10.03 -6.81 -10.02
CA TRP A 126 -11.15 -5.90 -10.21
C TRP A 126 -12.17 -6.47 -11.19
N ASN A 127 -13.41 -6.50 -10.75
CA ASN A 127 -14.55 -6.69 -11.63
C ASN A 127 -15.71 -5.79 -11.17
N ALA A 128 -16.52 -5.33 -12.12
CA ALA A 128 -17.59 -4.38 -11.88
C ALA A 128 -18.66 -4.88 -10.89
N PHE A 129 -18.82 -6.20 -10.74
CA PHE A 129 -19.86 -6.78 -9.90
C PHE A 129 -19.41 -7.04 -8.48
N ALA A 130 -18.13 -7.40 -8.27
CA ALA A 130 -17.61 -7.77 -6.97
C ALA A 130 -16.85 -6.64 -6.26
N ALA A 131 -16.58 -5.52 -6.96
CA ALA A 131 -15.82 -4.38 -6.45
C ALA A 131 -14.51 -4.78 -5.73
N GLN A 132 -13.88 -5.87 -6.19
CA GLN A 132 -12.62 -6.34 -5.63
C GLN A 132 -11.48 -5.46 -6.16
N PRO A 133 -10.66 -4.89 -5.27
CA PRO A 133 -9.50 -4.10 -5.70
C PRO A 133 -8.40 -5.00 -6.24
N ASP A 134 -7.59 -4.47 -7.16
CA ASP A 134 -6.34 -5.11 -7.55
C ASP A 134 -5.36 -5.09 -6.39
N GLU A 135 -4.44 -6.05 -6.35
CA GLU A 135 -3.42 -6.18 -5.31
C GLU A 135 -2.03 -5.96 -5.89
N PHE A 136 -1.21 -5.23 -5.14
CA PHE A 136 0.16 -4.87 -5.48
C PHE A 136 1.10 -5.37 -4.40
N LEU A 137 1.87 -6.41 -4.71
CA LEU A 137 2.92 -6.89 -3.83
C LEU A 137 4.16 -6.03 -4.02
N CYS A 138 4.55 -5.31 -2.97
CA CYS A 138 5.66 -4.36 -3.01
C CYS A 138 6.75 -4.76 -2.02
N ASN A 139 8.00 -4.63 -2.44
CA ASN A 139 9.14 -4.61 -1.56
C ASN A 139 9.47 -3.15 -1.22
N VAL A 140 9.50 -2.83 0.07
CA VAL A 140 9.80 -1.49 0.58
C VAL A 140 11.10 -1.54 1.37
N THR A 141 12.02 -0.62 1.11
CA THR A 141 13.30 -0.54 1.80
C THR A 141 13.57 0.91 2.22
N PHE A 142 14.03 1.08 3.44
CA PHE A 142 14.58 2.33 3.96
C PHE A 142 16.04 2.12 4.25
N ALA A 143 16.90 3.01 3.76
CA ALA A 143 18.34 2.95 3.96
C ALA A 143 18.89 4.31 4.37
N ASP A 144 19.91 4.32 5.19
CA ASP A 144 20.68 5.52 5.49
C ASP A 144 21.42 5.99 4.23
N ALA A 145 21.26 7.26 3.87
CA ALA A 145 21.81 7.80 2.63
C ALA A 145 23.35 7.89 2.64
N ALA A 146 23.95 8.11 3.80
CA ALA A 146 25.41 8.27 3.91
C ALA A 146 26.14 6.93 3.90
N THR A 147 25.57 5.91 4.57
CA THR A 147 26.21 4.62 4.77
C THR A 147 25.67 3.52 3.86
N SER A 148 24.52 3.77 3.22
CA SER A 148 23.72 2.75 2.49
C SER A 148 23.27 1.57 3.37
N GLN A 149 23.35 1.70 4.68
CA GLN A 149 22.88 0.67 5.60
C GLN A 149 21.36 0.57 5.52
N LYS A 150 20.87 -0.66 5.33
CA LYS A 150 19.43 -0.95 5.38
C LYS A 150 18.91 -0.77 6.80
N LEU A 151 17.98 0.13 6.98
CA LEU A 151 17.32 0.45 8.24
C LEU A 151 16.02 -0.33 8.43
N PHE A 152 15.30 -0.57 7.32
CA PHE A 152 14.01 -1.24 7.33
C PHE A 152 13.79 -1.92 5.99
N SER A 153 13.15 -3.08 6.01
CA SER A 153 12.68 -3.77 4.81
C SER A 153 11.37 -4.48 5.13
N ALA A 154 10.41 -4.36 4.22
CA ALA A 154 9.14 -5.05 4.34
C ALA A 154 8.63 -5.48 2.97
N ILE A 155 7.91 -6.59 2.94
CA ILE A 155 7.05 -6.95 1.82
C ILE A 155 5.63 -6.56 2.24
N ILE A 156 4.99 -5.69 1.47
CA ILE A 156 3.64 -5.21 1.72
C ILE A 156 2.73 -5.58 0.56
N ASN A 157 1.52 -5.98 0.86
CA ASN A 157 0.46 -6.13 -0.13
C ASN A 157 -0.46 -4.93 -0.01
N VAL A 158 -0.48 -4.09 -1.05
CA VAL A 158 -1.32 -2.89 -1.11
C VAL A 158 -2.36 -3.09 -2.19
N ASN A 159 -3.58 -2.68 -1.91
CA ASN A 159 -4.64 -2.76 -2.92
C ASN A 159 -5.00 -1.39 -3.51
N SER A 160 -5.71 -1.43 -4.64
CA SER A 160 -6.19 -0.24 -5.36
C SER A 160 -7.52 0.31 -4.83
N ARG A 161 -7.94 -0.04 -3.61
CA ARG A 161 -9.20 0.42 -3.04
C ARG A 161 -9.19 1.93 -2.84
N SER A 162 -10.22 2.59 -3.34
CA SER A 162 -10.47 4.00 -3.10
C SER A 162 -11.34 4.20 -1.86
N GLY A 163 -11.07 5.23 -1.07
CA GLY A 163 -11.98 5.70 -0.02
C GLY A 163 -13.29 6.27 -0.57
N ASN A 164 -13.37 6.53 -1.88
CA ASN A 164 -14.58 6.98 -2.55
C ASN A 164 -15.40 5.79 -3.08
N PRO A 165 -16.54 5.43 -2.48
CA PRO A 165 -17.34 4.28 -2.89
C PRO A 165 -17.91 4.40 -4.31
N TYR A 166 -18.14 5.61 -4.80
CA TYR A 166 -18.61 5.84 -6.17
C TYR A 166 -17.51 5.52 -7.20
N ALA A 167 -16.29 5.96 -6.96
CA ALA A 167 -15.17 5.63 -7.84
C ALA A 167 -14.93 4.11 -7.93
N GLN A 168 -15.20 3.40 -6.86
CA GLN A 168 -15.05 1.94 -6.80
C GLN A 168 -16.17 1.18 -7.51
N ALA A 169 -17.40 1.69 -7.46
CA ALA A 169 -18.57 1.03 -8.04
C ALA A 169 -18.69 1.22 -9.56
N TRP A 170 -18.22 2.33 -10.11
CA TRP A 170 -18.48 2.73 -11.51
C TRP A 170 -17.29 2.57 -12.46
N GLY A 171 -16.33 1.75 -12.10
CA GLY A 171 -15.32 1.33 -13.05
C GLY A 171 -14.17 2.31 -13.19
N MET A 172 -13.28 2.29 -12.23
CA MET A 172 -11.98 2.92 -12.42
C MET A 172 -11.24 2.24 -13.56
N SER A 173 -10.76 3.02 -14.52
CA SER A 173 -9.80 2.52 -15.52
C SER A 173 -8.60 1.90 -14.80
N PHE A 174 -7.86 1.03 -15.48
CA PHE A 174 -6.67 0.45 -14.86
C PHE A 174 -5.66 1.53 -14.47
N SER A 175 -5.51 2.59 -15.29
CA SER A 175 -4.69 3.75 -14.96
C SER A 175 -5.11 4.43 -13.64
N ASN A 176 -6.40 4.59 -13.39
CA ASN A 176 -6.90 5.14 -12.13
C ASN A 176 -6.63 4.20 -10.95
N ARG A 177 -6.73 2.88 -11.15
CA ARG A 177 -6.40 1.89 -10.11
C ARG A 177 -4.91 1.88 -9.78
N LEU A 178 -4.03 2.07 -10.77
CA LEU A 178 -2.59 2.26 -10.56
C LEU A 178 -2.30 3.53 -9.74
N GLN A 179 -2.94 4.65 -10.05
CA GLN A 179 -2.80 5.89 -9.28
C GLN A 179 -3.29 5.72 -7.84
N GLN A 180 -4.42 5.04 -7.65
CA GLN A 180 -4.94 4.76 -6.31
C GLN A 180 -4.00 3.84 -5.52
N ALA A 181 -3.42 2.82 -6.15
CA ALA A 181 -2.42 1.99 -5.51
C ALA A 181 -1.18 2.80 -5.12
N ALA A 182 -0.73 3.73 -5.96
CA ALA A 182 0.38 4.63 -5.65
C ALA A 182 0.08 5.52 -4.44
N TYR A 183 -1.12 6.07 -4.35
CA TYR A 183 -1.58 6.82 -3.18
C TYR A 183 -1.55 5.94 -1.91
N ASN A 184 -2.08 4.71 -2.00
CA ASN A 184 -2.12 3.78 -0.88
C ASN A 184 -0.71 3.33 -0.45
N ILE A 185 0.23 3.17 -1.39
CA ILE A 185 1.64 2.92 -1.10
C ILE A 185 2.22 4.12 -0.33
N ALA A 186 2.01 5.36 -0.80
CA ALA A 186 2.46 6.56 -0.10
C ALA A 186 1.89 6.66 1.32
N TRP A 187 0.63 6.25 1.51
CA TRP A 187 0.00 6.19 2.83
C TRP A 187 0.70 5.18 3.77
N VAL A 188 1.06 3.99 3.27
CA VAL A 188 1.84 3.01 4.05
C VAL A 188 3.22 3.56 4.41
N LEU A 189 3.91 4.16 3.43
CA LEU A 189 5.21 4.80 3.68
C LEU A 189 5.12 5.89 4.74
N THR A 190 4.09 6.73 4.69
CA THR A 190 3.85 7.78 5.69
C THR A 190 3.66 7.20 7.09
N LYS A 191 2.97 6.07 7.22
CA LYS A 191 2.85 5.37 8.52
C LYS A 191 4.20 4.86 9.01
N ILE A 192 5.02 4.26 8.14
CA ILE A 192 6.37 3.81 8.50
C ILE A 192 7.23 5.00 8.92
N ILE A 193 7.17 6.12 8.20
CA ILE A 193 7.87 7.37 8.52
C ILE A 193 7.45 7.92 9.89
N ALA A 194 6.16 7.83 10.24
CA ALA A 194 5.63 8.32 11.50
C ALA A 194 6.03 7.44 12.69
N GLN A 195 5.98 6.14 12.52
CA GLN A 195 6.06 5.16 13.60
C GLN A 195 7.40 4.41 13.67
N GLY A 196 8.20 4.44 12.60
CA GLY A 196 9.42 3.64 12.44
C GLY A 196 9.14 2.16 12.21
N LYS A 197 7.88 1.76 12.08
CA LYS A 197 7.43 0.38 11.88
C LYS A 197 6.15 0.34 11.06
N ILE A 198 5.76 -0.86 10.67
CA ILE A 198 4.44 -1.13 10.12
C ILE A 198 3.78 -2.22 10.95
N ASP A 199 2.51 -2.03 11.29
CA ASP A 199 1.74 -3.07 11.93
C ASP A 199 1.40 -4.18 10.91
N PRO A 200 1.39 -5.46 11.32
CA PRO A 200 1.26 -6.60 10.37
C PRO A 200 -0.08 -6.62 9.63
N ALA A 201 -1.10 -6.01 10.17
CA ALA A 201 -2.39 -5.83 9.51
C ALA A 201 -2.98 -4.48 9.90
N VAL A 202 -3.19 -3.62 8.92
CA VAL A 202 -3.89 -2.33 9.09
C VAL A 202 -5.09 -2.35 8.17
N TYR A 203 -6.27 -2.22 8.76
CA TYR A 203 -7.57 -2.23 8.11
C TYR A 203 -8.02 -0.80 7.81
#